data_b90670b53b716962af7d6187b43ef81f
#
_entry.id   b90670b53b716962af7d6187b43ef81f
#
_cell.length_a   1.000
_cell.length_b   1.000
_cell.length_c   1.000
_cell.angle_alpha   90.00
_cell.angle_beta   90.00
_cell.angle_gamma   90.00
#
_symmetry.space_group_name_H-M   'P 1'
#
loop_
_entity.id
_entity.type
_entity.pdbx_description
1 polymer ?
#
loop_
_entity_poly.entity_id
_entity_poly.type
_entity_poly.pdbx_seq_one_letter_code
_entity_poly.pdbx_strand_id
1 'polypeptide(L)'
;MAVTMAVATIAATTACSPPEKDSGSSGSSAASATSVADLGGLDKLVAAARAEGRLNVIALPPNWANYGEIIKTFGDKYGITVNSAQPDGSSQDEINAAEQLKGQDKAPDVFDLGSSVAIANVARFAPYKVSTFADIPDNLKDPAGTWVNDYGGYMSIGYDSAKVPAPASLADLLKPEYKGKVALNGDPTQAGSAFGGVQLAALANGGTVENIAPGVEFFGKLKKAGNLLPVDPDSATIQSGQTPVVFDWDYLNASEATKLKTWKTFVPGGTVLGSYYVQAINKDAPHPAAARLWQEFLYSDEGQNLWLKGGARPVRAQAMEKAGTIDKTAFAALPKVEGTPVIPTEDQTAKAKEYLAANWAKAVG
;
A
#
# COMPACT_ATOMS: atom_id res chain seq x y z
N MET A 1 20.18 -93.82 20.40
CA MET A 1 20.33 -92.60 19.58
C MET A 1 18.91 -92.10 19.32
N ALA A 2 18.50 -91.07 20.06
CA ALA A 2 17.22 -90.44 19.89
C ALA A 2 17.45 -89.00 19.45
N VAL A 3 16.96 -88.65 18.25
CA VAL A 3 16.99 -87.32 17.70
C VAL A 3 15.69 -86.60 18.02
N THR A 4 15.78 -85.58 18.84
CA THR A 4 14.64 -84.74 19.24
C THR A 4 14.51 -83.61 18.26
N MET A 5 13.41 -83.51 17.55
CA MET A 5 13.07 -82.46 16.63
C MET A 5 12.38 -81.33 17.43
N ALA A 6 12.97 -80.13 17.48
CA ALA A 6 12.38 -78.93 18.11
C ALA A 6 11.56 -78.20 17.02
N VAL A 7 10.26 -78.01 17.26
CA VAL A 7 9.39 -77.15 16.43
C VAL A 7 9.46 -75.75 16.97
N ALA A 8 9.97 -74.79 16.16
CA ALA A 8 9.96 -73.40 16.48
C ALA A 8 8.63 -72.76 15.97
N THR A 9 7.80 -72.31 16.84
CA THR A 9 6.60 -71.48 16.58
C THR A 9 6.97 -70.02 16.38
N ILE A 10 6.82 -69.50 15.18
CA ILE A 10 6.99 -68.06 14.86
C ILE A 10 5.68 -67.36 15.21
N ALA A 11 5.69 -66.55 16.27
CA ALA A 11 4.60 -65.63 16.60
C ALA A 11 4.77 -64.36 15.72
N ALA A 12 3.85 -64.15 14.79
CA ALA A 12 3.75 -62.92 14.03
C ALA A 12 3.17 -61.80 14.92
N THR A 13 3.99 -60.87 15.36
CA THR A 13 3.55 -59.64 15.99
C THR A 13 3.17 -58.64 14.90
N THR A 14 1.87 -58.40 14.71
CA THR A 14 1.35 -57.27 13.93
C THR A 14 1.62 -56.00 14.71
N ALA A 15 2.70 -55.29 14.32
CA ALA A 15 2.96 -53.90 14.76
C ALA A 15 1.90 -53.01 14.14
N CYS A 16 0.95 -52.47 14.89
CA CYS A 16 0.16 -51.32 14.52
C CYS A 16 1.09 -50.10 14.53
N SER A 17 1.53 -49.66 13.34
CA SER A 17 2.16 -48.37 13.19
C SER A 17 1.11 -47.27 13.48
N PRO A 18 1.43 -46.25 14.27
CA PRO A 18 0.56 -45.08 14.40
C PRO A 18 0.37 -44.44 13.01
N PRO A 19 -0.80 -43.82 12.74
CA PRO A 19 -0.99 -43.10 11.49
C PRO A 19 0.06 -42.01 11.39
N GLU A 20 0.80 -42.00 10.27
CA GLU A 20 1.70 -40.92 9.94
C GLU A 20 0.93 -39.58 9.97
N LYS A 21 1.37 -38.65 10.80
CA LYS A 21 0.92 -37.28 10.72
C LYS A 21 1.40 -36.74 9.38
N ASP A 22 0.46 -36.52 8.47
CA ASP A 22 0.65 -35.75 7.24
C ASP A 22 0.97 -34.27 7.60
N SER A 23 2.16 -34.02 8.09
CA SER A 23 2.63 -32.70 8.53
C SER A 23 3.52 -31.98 7.52
N GLY A 24 3.55 -32.47 6.26
CA GLY A 24 4.50 -31.95 5.26
C GLY A 24 3.91 -31.36 3.97
N SER A 25 2.58 -31.51 3.72
CA SER A 25 2.03 -31.24 2.36
C SER A 25 1.34 -29.87 2.21
N SER A 26 0.80 -29.27 3.29
CA SER A 26 -0.01 -28.05 3.15
C SER A 26 0.81 -26.77 2.95
N GLY A 27 1.97 -26.64 3.57
CA GLY A 27 2.81 -25.43 3.45
C GLY A 27 3.49 -25.31 2.09
N SER A 28 3.98 -26.42 1.50
CA SER A 28 4.61 -26.40 0.18
C SER A 28 3.60 -26.13 -0.95
N SER A 29 2.36 -26.60 -0.84
CA SER A 29 1.30 -26.32 -1.80
C SER A 29 0.85 -24.86 -1.76
N ALA A 30 0.78 -24.25 -0.59
CA ALA A 30 0.41 -22.85 -0.45
C ALA A 30 1.46 -21.91 -1.06
N ALA A 31 2.76 -22.18 -0.87
CA ALA A 31 3.84 -21.36 -1.42
C ALA A 31 3.85 -21.28 -2.96
N SER A 32 3.43 -22.35 -3.64
CA SER A 32 3.39 -22.45 -5.10
C SER A 32 2.03 -22.11 -5.72
N ALA A 33 0.98 -21.95 -4.91
CA ALA A 33 -0.36 -21.65 -5.41
C ALA A 33 -0.43 -20.25 -6.05
N THR A 34 -1.02 -20.18 -7.25
CA THR A 34 -1.21 -18.96 -8.03
C THR A 34 -2.64 -18.44 -7.99
N SER A 35 -3.55 -19.19 -7.38
CA SER A 35 -4.95 -18.83 -7.17
C SER A 35 -5.54 -19.63 -6.00
N VAL A 36 -6.70 -19.20 -5.51
CA VAL A 36 -7.44 -19.95 -4.49
C VAL A 36 -7.90 -21.33 -4.98
N ALA A 37 -8.10 -21.50 -6.29
CA ALA A 37 -8.51 -22.78 -6.88
C ALA A 37 -7.40 -23.84 -6.74
N ASP A 38 -6.12 -23.45 -6.83
CA ASP A 38 -4.98 -24.37 -6.64
C ASP A 38 -4.93 -24.96 -5.22
N LEU A 39 -5.54 -24.27 -4.28
CA LEU A 39 -5.66 -24.68 -2.88
C LEU A 39 -6.96 -25.44 -2.58
N GLY A 40 -7.80 -25.63 -3.60
CA GLY A 40 -9.10 -26.31 -3.46
C GLY A 40 -10.20 -25.46 -2.86
N GLY A 41 -10.08 -24.12 -2.96
CA GLY A 41 -11.09 -23.15 -2.58
C GLY A 41 -10.75 -22.37 -1.29
N LEU A 42 -11.54 -21.31 -1.05
CA LEU A 42 -11.31 -20.37 0.05
C LEU A 42 -11.32 -21.03 1.42
N ASP A 43 -12.22 -21.97 1.66
CA ASP A 43 -12.32 -22.65 2.97
C ASP A 43 -11.05 -23.43 3.31
N LYS A 44 -10.42 -24.06 2.30
CA LYS A 44 -9.15 -24.76 2.50
C LYS A 44 -7.99 -23.78 2.70
N LEU A 45 -7.98 -22.66 1.99
CA LEU A 45 -7.02 -21.58 2.22
C LEU A 45 -7.14 -21.04 3.65
N VAL A 46 -8.36 -20.77 4.13
CA VAL A 46 -8.61 -20.33 5.52
C VAL A 46 -8.10 -21.37 6.52
N ALA A 47 -8.37 -22.67 6.29
CA ALA A 47 -7.89 -23.72 7.18
C ALA A 47 -6.35 -23.80 7.22
N ALA A 48 -5.68 -23.67 6.06
CA ALA A 48 -4.22 -23.66 5.96
C ALA A 48 -3.62 -22.43 6.65
N ALA A 49 -4.16 -21.23 6.42
CA ALA A 49 -3.71 -20.00 7.05
C ALA A 49 -3.90 -20.01 8.58
N ARG A 50 -5.01 -20.59 9.07
CA ARG A 50 -5.22 -20.81 10.51
C ARG A 50 -4.21 -21.79 11.11
N ALA A 51 -3.78 -22.79 10.34
CA ALA A 51 -2.75 -23.72 10.79
C ALA A 51 -1.37 -23.06 10.89
N GLU A 52 -1.07 -22.08 10.03
CA GLU A 52 0.11 -21.19 10.16
C GLU A 52 -0.05 -20.24 11.35
N GLY A 53 -1.26 -19.78 11.65
CA GLY A 53 -1.66 -19.05 12.85
C GLY A 53 -1.20 -17.60 12.93
N ARG A 54 -0.39 -17.13 11.99
CA ARG A 54 0.14 -15.76 11.95
C ARG A 54 0.32 -15.20 10.54
N LEU A 55 0.43 -13.87 10.47
CA LEU A 55 0.80 -13.11 9.29
C LEU A 55 1.77 -12.01 9.71
N ASN A 56 2.86 -11.84 9.03
CA ASN A 56 3.79 -10.75 9.24
C ASN A 56 3.61 -9.69 8.17
N VAL A 57 3.13 -8.52 8.57
CA VAL A 57 3.05 -7.32 7.74
C VAL A 57 4.11 -6.31 8.17
N ILE A 58 4.46 -5.38 7.29
CA ILE A 58 5.50 -4.38 7.54
C ILE A 58 5.08 -3.05 6.91
N ALA A 59 5.53 -1.94 7.49
CA ALA A 59 5.30 -0.58 7.00
C ALA A 59 3.81 -0.22 6.80
N LEU A 60 2.93 -0.73 7.68
CA LEU A 60 1.50 -0.43 7.67
C LEU A 60 1.10 0.41 8.88
N PRO A 61 1.20 1.76 8.82
CA PRO A 61 0.81 2.63 9.94
C PRO A 61 -0.70 2.49 10.19
N PRO A 62 -1.16 2.35 11.44
CA PRO A 62 -2.58 2.16 11.74
C PRO A 62 -3.51 3.28 11.25
N ASN A 63 -2.99 4.51 11.15
CA ASN A 63 -3.71 5.69 10.70
C ASN A 63 -3.57 5.99 9.19
N TRP A 64 -2.81 5.19 8.46
CA TRP A 64 -2.67 5.29 7.02
C TRP A 64 -3.73 4.43 6.34
N ALA A 65 -4.57 5.04 5.49
CA ALA A 65 -5.60 4.35 4.69
C ALA A 65 -6.44 3.32 5.48
N ASN A 66 -6.63 3.53 6.80
CA ASN A 66 -7.38 2.67 7.71
C ASN A 66 -6.74 1.30 8.01
N TYR A 67 -5.43 1.13 7.85
CA TYR A 67 -4.76 -0.16 8.10
C TYR A 67 -4.98 -0.70 9.52
N GLY A 68 -5.16 0.16 10.53
CA GLY A 68 -5.47 -0.30 11.90
C GLY A 68 -6.75 -1.14 11.98
N GLU A 69 -7.82 -0.72 11.30
CA GLU A 69 -9.08 -1.48 11.26
C GLU A 69 -8.98 -2.68 10.31
N ILE A 70 -8.27 -2.54 9.18
CA ILE A 70 -8.06 -3.63 8.22
C ILE A 70 -7.33 -4.80 8.88
N ILE A 71 -6.21 -4.54 9.57
CA ILE A 71 -5.42 -5.55 10.30
C ILE A 71 -6.27 -6.21 11.38
N LYS A 72 -6.99 -5.40 12.18
CA LYS A 72 -7.85 -5.91 13.22
C LYS A 72 -8.96 -6.79 12.67
N THR A 73 -9.66 -6.34 11.62
CA THR A 73 -10.77 -7.09 11.01
C THR A 73 -10.30 -8.42 10.44
N PHE A 74 -9.15 -8.44 9.76
CA PHE A 74 -8.55 -9.67 9.27
C PHE A 74 -8.23 -10.64 10.40
N GLY A 75 -7.54 -10.17 11.44
CA GLY A 75 -7.18 -10.99 12.59
C GLY A 75 -8.39 -11.58 13.30
N ASP A 76 -9.41 -10.78 13.59
CA ASP A 76 -10.64 -11.19 14.25
C ASP A 76 -11.45 -12.20 13.40
N LYS A 77 -11.57 -11.91 12.09
CA LYS A 77 -12.35 -12.75 11.17
C LYS A 77 -11.77 -14.15 10.99
N TYR A 78 -10.47 -14.24 10.88
CA TYR A 78 -9.82 -15.50 10.55
C TYR A 78 -9.14 -16.19 11.74
N GLY A 79 -9.04 -15.53 12.88
CA GLY A 79 -8.36 -16.07 14.07
C GLY A 79 -6.84 -16.17 13.85
N ILE A 80 -6.25 -15.23 13.12
CA ILE A 80 -4.83 -15.19 12.78
C ILE A 80 -4.18 -13.99 13.48
N THR A 81 -3.05 -14.22 14.13
CA THR A 81 -2.27 -13.15 14.74
C THR A 81 -1.54 -12.36 13.66
N VAL A 82 -1.81 -11.06 13.53
CA VAL A 82 -1.08 -10.19 12.60
C VAL A 82 0.05 -9.47 13.35
N ASN A 83 1.28 -9.75 12.98
CA ASN A 83 2.47 -9.05 13.48
C ASN A 83 2.77 -7.88 12.54
N SER A 84 2.61 -6.66 13.01
CA SER A 84 2.95 -5.44 12.26
C SER A 84 4.30 -4.91 12.71
N ALA A 85 5.27 -4.91 11.80
CA ALA A 85 6.63 -4.43 12.05
C ALA A 85 6.86 -3.07 11.38
N GLN A 86 7.70 -2.22 11.97
CA GLN A 86 8.18 -0.96 11.40
C GLN A 86 7.05 -0.16 10.71
N PRO A 87 5.97 0.23 11.42
CA PRO A 87 4.81 0.84 10.79
C PRO A 87 5.16 2.11 9.99
N ASP A 88 6.18 2.86 10.41
CA ASP A 88 6.64 4.08 9.73
C ASP A 88 7.77 3.82 8.71
N GLY A 89 8.02 2.57 8.34
CA GLY A 89 9.02 2.18 7.34
C GLY A 89 8.65 2.64 5.95
N SER A 90 9.66 2.86 5.10
CA SER A 90 9.47 3.13 3.69
C SER A 90 9.29 1.82 2.89
N SER A 91 8.78 1.92 1.66
CA SER A 91 8.70 0.76 0.76
C SER A 91 10.07 0.09 0.53
N GLN A 92 11.17 0.84 0.57
CA GLN A 92 12.50 0.24 0.45
C GLN A 92 12.89 -0.52 1.73
N ASP A 93 12.45 -0.07 2.90
CA ASP A 93 12.70 -0.77 4.17
C ASP A 93 11.99 -2.12 4.21
N GLU A 94 10.81 -2.24 3.58
CA GLU A 94 10.11 -3.52 3.44
C GLU A 94 10.95 -4.54 2.66
N ILE A 95 11.51 -4.13 1.53
CA ILE A 95 12.39 -4.96 0.70
C ILE A 95 13.66 -5.34 1.45
N ASN A 96 14.28 -4.36 2.13
CA ASN A 96 15.49 -4.59 2.92
C ASN A 96 15.23 -5.57 4.07
N ALA A 97 14.09 -5.44 4.76
CA ALA A 97 13.69 -6.35 5.82
C ALA A 97 13.48 -7.78 5.31
N ALA A 98 12.84 -7.95 4.15
CA ALA A 98 12.67 -9.27 3.53
C ALA A 98 14.00 -9.93 3.18
N GLU A 99 15.00 -9.16 2.73
CA GLU A 99 16.35 -9.67 2.48
C GLU A 99 17.08 -10.07 3.76
N GLN A 100 17.09 -9.17 4.75
CA GLN A 100 17.81 -9.37 6.01
C GLN A 100 17.24 -10.51 6.85
N LEU A 101 15.92 -10.72 6.76
CA LEU A 101 15.20 -11.72 7.54
C LEU A 101 14.88 -12.99 6.75
N LYS A 102 15.41 -13.14 5.53
CA LYS A 102 15.16 -14.31 4.68
C LYS A 102 15.40 -15.61 5.40
N GLY A 103 14.42 -16.53 5.32
CA GLY A 103 14.45 -17.82 6.00
C GLY A 103 14.16 -17.78 7.51
N GLN A 104 13.83 -16.64 8.06
CA GLN A 104 13.40 -16.49 9.45
C GLN A 104 11.86 -16.38 9.53
N ASP A 105 11.27 -16.93 10.58
CA ASP A 105 9.82 -16.93 10.84
C ASP A 105 9.22 -15.51 10.98
N LYS A 106 10.03 -14.50 11.25
CA LYS A 106 9.63 -13.09 11.37
C LYS A 106 9.82 -12.27 10.09
N ALA A 107 10.24 -12.88 8.96
CA ALA A 107 10.34 -12.18 7.70
C ALA A 107 8.95 -11.70 7.25
N PRO A 108 8.84 -10.56 6.52
CA PRO A 108 7.57 -10.11 5.97
C PRO A 108 6.96 -11.16 5.03
N ASP A 109 5.67 -11.41 5.18
CA ASP A 109 4.90 -12.29 4.29
C ASP A 109 4.39 -11.55 3.06
N VAL A 110 4.06 -10.27 3.23
CA VAL A 110 3.43 -9.41 2.23
C VAL A 110 4.05 -8.01 2.26
N PHE A 111 3.86 -7.29 1.17
CA PHE A 111 4.34 -5.92 0.97
C PHE A 111 3.22 -4.99 0.55
N ASP A 112 3.32 -3.70 0.95
CA ASP A 112 2.49 -2.58 0.50
C ASP A 112 3.38 -1.45 -0.02
N LEU A 113 3.68 -1.49 -1.29
CA LEU A 113 4.77 -0.72 -1.89
C LEU A 113 4.28 0.43 -2.76
N GLY A 114 5.01 1.52 -2.75
CA GLY A 114 4.94 2.48 -3.84
C GLY A 114 5.35 1.82 -5.17
N SER A 115 4.63 2.13 -6.26
CA SER A 115 4.75 1.44 -7.56
C SER A 115 6.18 1.32 -8.08
N SER A 116 7.01 2.37 -7.91
CA SER A 116 8.40 2.35 -8.39
C SER A 116 9.28 1.34 -7.66
N VAL A 117 9.06 1.14 -6.35
CA VAL A 117 9.79 0.13 -5.57
C VAL A 117 9.27 -1.27 -5.91
N ALA A 118 7.95 -1.42 -6.07
CA ALA A 118 7.34 -2.69 -6.45
C ALA A 118 7.92 -3.21 -7.78
N ILE A 119 7.93 -2.39 -8.81
CA ILE A 119 8.37 -2.81 -10.15
C ILE A 119 9.86 -3.12 -10.19
N ALA A 120 10.69 -2.34 -9.48
CA ALA A 120 12.12 -2.64 -9.35
C ALA A 120 12.41 -3.97 -8.63
N ASN A 121 11.44 -4.55 -7.92
CA ASN A 121 11.60 -5.73 -7.09
C ASN A 121 10.70 -6.92 -7.46
N VAL A 122 10.07 -6.93 -8.64
CA VAL A 122 9.13 -7.97 -9.11
C VAL A 122 9.66 -9.40 -8.94
N ALA A 123 10.97 -9.61 -9.16
CA ALA A 123 11.62 -10.92 -9.00
C ALA A 123 11.56 -11.49 -7.57
N ARG A 124 11.14 -10.69 -6.58
CA ARG A 124 10.98 -11.08 -5.17
C ARG A 124 9.57 -11.52 -4.82
N PHE A 125 8.62 -11.37 -5.74
CA PHE A 125 7.20 -11.58 -5.47
C PHE A 125 6.73 -12.94 -6.00
N ALA A 126 5.81 -13.56 -5.26
CA ALA A 126 5.11 -14.76 -5.69
C ALA A 126 3.87 -14.36 -6.50
N PRO A 127 3.62 -14.97 -7.66
CA PRO A 127 2.42 -14.69 -8.43
C PRO A 127 1.18 -15.25 -7.71
N TYR A 128 0.13 -14.42 -7.59
CA TYR A 128 -1.16 -14.84 -7.06
C TYR A 128 -2.29 -13.99 -7.62
N LYS A 129 -3.28 -14.61 -8.23
CA LYS A 129 -4.48 -13.97 -8.74
C LYS A 129 -5.62 -14.17 -7.73
N VAL A 130 -6.00 -13.09 -7.08
CA VAL A 130 -7.15 -13.09 -6.16
C VAL A 130 -8.45 -13.43 -6.88
N SER A 131 -9.45 -13.90 -6.17
CA SER A 131 -10.76 -14.31 -6.74
C SER A 131 -11.44 -13.19 -7.54
N THR A 132 -11.19 -11.95 -7.20
CA THR A 132 -11.74 -10.74 -7.85
C THR A 132 -10.78 -10.11 -8.86
N PHE A 133 -9.73 -10.81 -9.28
CA PHE A 133 -8.68 -10.29 -10.16
C PHE A 133 -9.22 -9.70 -11.48
N ALA A 134 -10.31 -10.24 -12.01
CA ALA A 134 -10.94 -9.76 -13.23
C ALA A 134 -11.60 -8.37 -13.07
N ASP A 135 -11.96 -7.98 -11.84
CA ASP A 135 -12.58 -6.68 -11.53
C ASP A 135 -11.58 -5.52 -11.53
N ILE A 136 -10.29 -5.82 -11.50
CA ILE A 136 -9.22 -4.85 -11.42
C ILE A 136 -8.83 -4.43 -12.84
N PRO A 137 -8.72 -3.12 -13.14
CA PRO A 137 -8.27 -2.64 -14.45
C PRO A 137 -6.91 -3.22 -14.87
N ASP A 138 -6.74 -3.53 -16.15
CA ASP A 138 -5.54 -4.21 -16.65
C ASP A 138 -4.24 -3.39 -16.49
N ASN A 139 -4.35 -2.07 -16.49
CA ASN A 139 -3.20 -1.17 -16.23
C ASN A 139 -2.85 -1.02 -14.74
N LEU A 140 -3.61 -1.66 -13.84
CA LEU A 140 -3.42 -1.61 -12.39
C LEU A 140 -3.07 -2.99 -11.80
N LYS A 141 -2.57 -3.92 -12.61
CA LYS A 141 -2.14 -5.24 -12.17
C LYS A 141 -1.12 -5.85 -13.13
N ASP A 142 -0.25 -6.68 -12.61
CA ASP A 142 0.56 -7.56 -13.46
C ASP A 142 -0.30 -8.71 -14.00
N PRO A 143 -0.26 -9.03 -15.30
CA PRO A 143 -1.07 -10.11 -15.87
C PRO A 143 -0.82 -11.48 -15.24
N ALA A 144 0.38 -11.75 -14.70
CA ALA A 144 0.69 -12.97 -13.97
C ALA A 144 0.24 -12.92 -12.50
N GLY A 145 -0.13 -11.73 -11.98
CA GLY A 145 -0.52 -11.52 -10.59
C GLY A 145 0.67 -11.45 -9.62
N THR A 146 1.87 -11.11 -10.11
CA THR A 146 3.04 -10.91 -9.23
C THR A 146 2.89 -9.68 -8.35
N TRP A 147 2.18 -8.69 -8.84
CA TRP A 147 1.77 -7.51 -8.08
C TRP A 147 0.39 -7.04 -8.53
N VAL A 148 -0.32 -6.40 -7.64
CA VAL A 148 -1.67 -5.86 -7.91
C VAL A 148 -1.80 -4.54 -7.15
N ASN A 149 -2.28 -3.48 -7.83
CA ASN A 149 -2.67 -2.27 -7.11
C ASN A 149 -3.89 -2.55 -6.22
N ASP A 150 -4.00 -1.84 -5.11
CA ASP A 150 -5.02 -2.09 -4.10
C ASP A 150 -5.89 -0.87 -3.78
N TYR A 151 -5.31 0.20 -3.30
CA TYR A 151 -5.96 1.46 -3.03
C TYR A 151 -5.10 2.62 -3.53
N GLY A 152 -5.74 3.76 -3.72
CA GLY A 152 -5.04 4.96 -4.16
C GLY A 152 -5.82 6.23 -3.87
N GLY A 153 -5.31 7.31 -4.42
CA GLY A 153 -5.89 8.64 -4.30
C GLY A 153 -5.31 9.61 -5.30
N TYR A 154 -5.64 10.85 -5.10
CA TYR A 154 -5.13 11.95 -5.91
C TYR A 154 -4.25 12.86 -5.06
N MET A 155 -3.18 13.35 -5.66
CA MET A 155 -2.35 14.35 -5.00
C MET A 155 -3.15 15.63 -4.79
N SER A 156 -3.09 16.18 -3.59
CA SER A 156 -3.94 17.26 -3.12
C SER A 156 -3.17 18.27 -2.26
N ILE A 157 -3.84 19.35 -1.94
CA ILE A 157 -3.40 20.35 -0.97
C ILE A 157 -4.37 20.30 0.21
N GLY A 158 -3.89 19.89 1.39
CA GLY A 158 -4.57 20.09 2.66
C GLY A 158 -4.26 21.51 3.17
N TYR A 159 -5.25 22.19 3.74
CA TYR A 159 -5.03 23.51 4.34
C TYR A 159 -5.95 23.78 5.52
N ASP A 160 -5.44 24.48 6.52
CA ASP A 160 -6.21 24.97 7.65
C ASP A 160 -6.89 26.30 7.28
N SER A 161 -8.20 26.29 7.04
CA SER A 161 -9.00 27.46 6.65
C SER A 161 -9.08 28.53 7.74
N ALA A 162 -8.68 28.25 8.98
CA ALA A 162 -8.56 29.23 10.05
C ALA A 162 -7.21 29.99 10.00
N LYS A 163 -6.21 29.50 9.27
CA LYS A 163 -4.84 30.06 9.24
C LYS A 163 -4.43 30.60 7.89
N VAL A 164 -5.06 30.13 6.81
CA VAL A 164 -4.78 30.57 5.44
C VAL A 164 -6.08 30.70 4.64
N PRO A 165 -6.13 31.61 3.64
CA PRO A 165 -7.23 31.63 2.70
C PRO A 165 -7.26 30.32 1.87
N ALA A 166 -8.44 29.97 1.33
CA ALA A 166 -8.56 28.83 0.45
C ALA A 166 -7.76 29.07 -0.84
N PRO A 167 -6.83 28.18 -1.24
CA PRO A 167 -6.17 28.29 -2.53
C PRO A 167 -7.16 27.90 -3.65
N ALA A 168 -7.20 28.69 -4.72
CA ALA A 168 -7.92 28.36 -5.94
C ALA A 168 -7.01 27.66 -6.97
N SER A 169 -5.71 27.81 -6.81
CA SER A 169 -4.68 27.20 -7.67
C SER A 169 -3.37 27.04 -6.90
N LEU A 170 -2.42 26.25 -7.43
CA LEU A 170 -1.09 26.17 -6.85
C LEU A 170 -0.35 27.54 -6.88
N ALA A 171 -0.62 28.37 -7.87
CA ALA A 171 0.00 29.69 -7.98
C ALA A 171 -0.33 30.59 -6.76
N ASP A 172 -1.47 30.38 -6.12
CA ASP A 172 -1.84 31.12 -4.91
C ASP A 172 -0.87 30.88 -3.76
N LEU A 173 -0.27 29.67 -3.68
CA LEU A 173 0.68 29.32 -2.63
C LEU A 173 1.98 30.15 -2.69
N LEU A 174 2.23 30.88 -3.78
CA LEU A 174 3.34 31.82 -3.92
C LEU A 174 3.05 33.21 -3.32
N LYS A 175 1.79 33.47 -2.92
CA LYS A 175 1.37 34.75 -2.35
C LYS A 175 1.90 34.95 -0.92
N PRO A 176 2.03 36.19 -0.44
CA PRO A 176 2.56 36.50 0.89
C PRO A 176 1.77 35.88 2.05
N GLU A 177 0.45 35.60 1.88
CA GLU A 177 -0.42 34.99 2.86
C GLU A 177 0.02 33.59 3.27
N TYR A 178 0.79 32.93 2.39
CA TYR A 178 1.32 31.57 2.62
C TYR A 178 2.77 31.55 3.12
N LYS A 179 3.34 32.72 3.49
CA LYS A 179 4.73 32.82 3.95
C LYS A 179 4.96 31.94 5.19
N GLY A 180 5.96 31.02 5.08
CA GLY A 180 6.31 30.08 6.13
C GLY A 180 5.20 29.08 6.47
N LYS A 181 4.37 28.65 5.50
CA LYS A 181 3.19 27.85 5.77
C LYS A 181 3.03 26.61 4.90
N VAL A 182 3.78 26.47 3.82
CA VAL A 182 3.63 25.37 2.85
C VAL A 182 4.64 24.27 3.14
N ALA A 183 4.16 23.07 3.45
CA ALA A 183 4.97 21.90 3.69
C ALA A 183 4.77 20.85 2.57
N LEU A 184 5.85 20.14 2.27
CA LEU A 184 5.84 18.95 1.42
C LEU A 184 6.00 17.72 2.31
N ASN A 185 5.22 16.66 2.09
CA ASN A 185 5.25 15.48 2.95
C ASN A 185 6.51 14.62 2.68
N GLY A 186 7.62 15.02 3.28
CA GLY A 186 8.93 14.39 3.21
C GLY A 186 9.88 14.99 2.17
N ASP A 187 11.05 14.38 2.05
CA ASP A 187 12.00 14.65 0.98
C ASP A 187 11.56 13.93 -0.30
N PRO A 188 11.29 14.64 -1.41
CA PRO A 188 10.80 14.04 -2.64
C PRO A 188 11.79 13.06 -3.31
N THR A 189 13.08 13.09 -2.93
CA THR A 189 14.07 12.09 -3.39
C THR A 189 13.94 10.77 -2.64
N GLN A 190 13.22 10.74 -1.51
CA GLN A 190 13.08 9.57 -0.62
C GLN A 190 11.61 9.17 -0.43
N ALA A 191 10.68 10.12 -0.35
CA ALA A 191 9.27 9.90 -0.05
C ALA A 191 8.39 10.00 -1.29
N GLY A 192 7.53 8.99 -1.51
CA GLY A 192 6.62 8.92 -2.66
C GLY A 192 5.56 10.02 -2.66
N SER A 193 5.00 10.39 -1.50
CA SER A 193 4.03 11.49 -1.40
C SER A 193 4.67 12.85 -1.73
N ALA A 194 5.87 13.10 -1.23
CA ALA A 194 6.61 14.33 -1.57
C ALA A 194 6.95 14.39 -3.06
N PHE A 195 7.38 13.27 -3.66
CA PHE A 195 7.61 13.18 -5.10
C PHE A 195 6.32 13.46 -5.89
N GLY A 196 5.20 12.89 -5.48
CA GLY A 196 3.89 13.19 -6.05
C GLY A 196 3.53 14.68 -5.96
N GLY A 197 3.86 15.36 -4.86
CA GLY A 197 3.68 16.81 -4.72
C GLY A 197 4.46 17.60 -5.77
N VAL A 198 5.70 17.18 -6.10
CA VAL A 198 6.50 17.80 -7.17
C VAL A 198 5.89 17.51 -8.56
N GLN A 199 5.40 16.29 -8.80
CA GLN A 199 4.71 15.96 -10.05
C GLN A 199 3.41 16.75 -10.23
N LEU A 200 2.61 16.90 -9.16
CA LEU A 200 1.41 17.76 -9.18
C LEU A 200 1.78 19.20 -9.54
N ALA A 201 2.83 19.75 -8.92
CA ALA A 201 3.30 21.10 -9.22
C ALA A 201 3.79 21.22 -10.68
N ALA A 202 4.41 20.16 -11.23
CA ALA A 202 4.79 20.14 -12.65
C ALA A 202 3.56 20.22 -13.56
N LEU A 203 2.57 19.36 -13.33
CA LEU A 203 1.32 19.34 -14.11
C LEU A 203 0.60 20.69 -14.08
N ALA A 204 0.51 21.31 -12.92
CA ALA A 204 -0.13 22.62 -12.74
C ALA A 204 0.64 23.78 -13.38
N ASN A 205 1.91 23.60 -13.72
CA ASN A 205 2.79 24.62 -14.34
C ASN A 205 3.21 24.25 -15.78
N GLY A 206 2.42 23.43 -16.48
CA GLY A 206 2.62 23.11 -17.89
C GLY A 206 3.66 22.02 -18.17
N GLY A 207 4.10 21.30 -17.14
CA GLY A 207 4.93 20.10 -17.26
C GLY A 207 4.08 18.84 -17.50
N THR A 208 4.73 17.69 -17.33
CA THR A 208 4.12 16.39 -17.41
C THR A 208 4.59 15.52 -16.23
N VAL A 209 4.02 14.32 -16.05
CA VAL A 209 4.48 13.38 -15.01
C VAL A 209 5.92 12.90 -15.22
N GLU A 210 6.45 13.03 -16.44
CA GLU A 210 7.84 12.73 -16.83
C GLU A 210 8.72 13.97 -16.78
N ASN A 211 8.25 15.10 -17.37
CA ASN A 211 8.95 16.39 -17.34
C ASN A 211 8.52 17.18 -16.11
N ILE A 212 9.19 16.96 -14.99
CA ILE A 212 8.89 17.59 -13.70
C ILE A 212 9.69 18.90 -13.46
N ALA A 213 10.45 19.39 -14.43
CA ALA A 213 11.23 20.62 -14.30
C ALA A 213 10.38 21.82 -13.81
N PRO A 214 9.16 22.08 -14.36
CA PRO A 214 8.31 23.17 -13.85
C PRO A 214 7.87 22.98 -12.38
N GLY A 215 7.75 21.73 -11.90
CA GLY A 215 7.44 21.43 -10.50
C GLY A 215 8.61 21.76 -9.58
N VAL A 216 9.83 21.34 -9.95
CA VAL A 216 11.05 21.67 -9.20
C VAL A 216 11.25 23.20 -9.14
N GLU A 217 11.03 23.90 -10.26
CA GLU A 217 11.07 25.37 -10.31
C GLU A 217 10.03 26.02 -9.42
N PHE A 218 8.82 25.46 -9.35
CA PHE A 218 7.75 25.94 -8.47
C PHE A 218 8.16 25.88 -7.00
N PHE A 219 8.72 24.76 -6.54
CA PHE A 219 9.23 24.65 -5.17
C PHE A 219 10.43 25.57 -4.92
N GLY A 220 11.28 25.78 -5.90
CA GLY A 220 12.34 26.82 -5.83
C GLY A 220 11.76 28.22 -5.64
N LYS A 221 10.65 28.55 -6.33
CA LYS A 221 9.94 29.84 -6.13
C LYS A 221 9.31 29.93 -4.74
N LEU A 222 8.69 28.85 -4.22
CA LEU A 222 8.18 28.78 -2.85
C LEU A 222 9.29 29.03 -1.82
N LYS A 223 10.44 28.39 -2.00
CA LYS A 223 11.62 28.59 -1.15
C LYS A 223 12.09 30.03 -1.17
N LYS A 224 12.27 30.61 -2.37
CA LYS A 224 12.71 32.00 -2.54
C LYS A 224 11.73 33.01 -1.96
N ALA A 225 10.43 32.76 -2.04
CA ALA A 225 9.38 33.57 -1.42
C ALA A 225 9.35 33.44 0.11
N GLY A 226 10.03 32.43 0.67
CA GLY A 226 9.98 32.09 2.09
C GLY A 226 8.68 31.41 2.50
N ASN A 227 7.94 30.81 1.56
CA ASN A 227 6.67 30.15 1.79
C ASN A 227 6.85 28.66 2.12
N LEU A 228 7.92 28.01 1.62
CA LEU A 228 8.24 26.60 1.88
C LEU A 228 8.79 26.43 3.29
N LEU A 229 8.18 25.50 4.04
CA LEU A 229 8.64 25.08 5.35
C LEU A 229 9.61 23.90 5.22
N PRO A 230 10.75 23.91 5.94
CA PRO A 230 11.64 22.74 6.06
C PRO A 230 11.17 21.82 7.22
N VAL A 231 9.92 21.39 7.19
CA VAL A 231 9.29 20.57 8.24
C VAL A 231 8.49 19.49 7.56
N ASP A 232 8.74 18.24 7.93
CA ASP A 232 7.93 17.13 7.49
C ASP A 232 6.59 17.16 8.24
N PRO A 233 5.46 17.25 7.53
CA PRO A 233 4.16 17.32 8.16
C PRO A 233 3.74 15.95 8.71
N ASP A 234 3.14 15.99 9.88
CA ASP A 234 2.44 14.87 10.48
C ASP A 234 1.14 15.36 11.13
N SER A 235 0.35 14.46 11.70
CA SER A 235 -0.91 14.82 12.35
C SER A 235 -0.74 15.81 13.51
N ALA A 236 0.38 15.77 14.25
CA ALA A 236 0.65 16.67 15.35
C ALA A 236 1.01 18.08 14.85
N THR A 237 1.86 18.21 13.83
CA THR A 237 2.24 19.48 13.23
C THR A 237 1.07 20.15 12.51
N ILE A 238 0.18 19.37 11.90
CA ILE A 238 -1.07 19.85 11.30
C ILE A 238 -2.01 20.38 12.38
N GLN A 239 -2.30 19.58 13.42
CA GLN A 239 -3.24 19.98 14.48
C GLN A 239 -2.72 21.14 15.33
N SER A 240 -1.43 21.24 15.58
CA SER A 240 -0.82 22.40 16.23
C SER A 240 -0.79 23.64 15.34
N GLY A 241 -0.93 23.43 14.02
CA GLY A 241 -0.86 24.47 13.01
C GLY A 241 0.56 24.93 12.70
N GLN A 242 1.53 24.08 12.94
CA GLN A 242 2.92 24.27 12.51
C GLN A 242 3.02 24.10 10.99
N THR A 243 2.25 23.18 10.41
CA THR A 243 2.19 22.92 8.95
C THR A 243 0.77 23.16 8.42
N PRO A 244 0.33 24.43 8.27
CA PRO A 244 -1.05 24.75 7.95
C PRO A 244 -1.43 24.55 6.48
N VAL A 245 -0.48 24.21 5.59
CA VAL A 245 -0.69 23.83 4.18
C VAL A 245 0.24 22.68 3.85
N VAL A 246 -0.33 21.58 3.37
CA VAL A 246 0.41 20.33 3.11
C VAL A 246 0.10 19.77 1.73
N PHE A 247 1.14 19.44 0.95
CA PHE A 247 1.03 18.61 -0.23
C PHE A 247 1.01 17.13 0.21
N ASP A 248 -0.14 16.46 0.03
CA ASP A 248 -0.29 15.06 0.35
C ASP A 248 -1.46 14.41 -0.41
N TRP A 249 -1.60 13.09 -0.31
CA TRP A 249 -2.72 12.37 -0.90
C TRP A 249 -4.06 12.82 -0.32
N ASP A 250 -5.09 12.84 -1.15
CA ASP A 250 -6.44 13.34 -0.77
C ASP A 250 -7.05 12.57 0.40
N TYR A 251 -6.80 11.26 0.50
CA TYR A 251 -7.28 10.44 1.62
C TYR A 251 -6.57 10.75 2.94
N LEU A 252 -5.28 11.11 2.90
CA LEU A 252 -4.55 11.54 4.11
C LEU A 252 -5.05 12.91 4.58
N ASN A 253 -5.17 13.85 3.66
CA ASN A 253 -5.76 15.15 3.97
C ASN A 253 -7.22 15.04 4.45
N ALA A 254 -8.02 14.12 3.89
CA ALA A 254 -9.37 13.86 4.36
C ALA A 254 -9.38 13.25 5.78
N SER A 255 -8.44 12.36 6.10
CA SER A 255 -8.27 11.83 7.46
C SER A 255 -7.99 12.94 8.48
N GLU A 256 -7.12 13.90 8.14
CA GLU A 256 -6.84 15.04 9.04
C GLU A 256 -8.07 15.94 9.23
N ALA A 257 -8.95 16.07 8.24
CA ALA A 257 -10.21 16.81 8.38
C ALA A 257 -11.17 16.20 9.42
N THR A 258 -11.02 14.93 9.77
CA THR A 258 -11.79 14.30 10.86
C THR A 258 -11.34 14.78 12.23
N LYS A 259 -10.06 15.11 12.39
CA LYS A 259 -9.40 15.53 13.63
C LYS A 259 -9.42 17.06 13.80
N LEU A 260 -9.18 17.80 12.71
CA LEU A 260 -9.16 19.26 12.69
C LEU A 260 -10.28 19.79 11.77
N LYS A 261 -11.37 20.31 12.34
CA LYS A 261 -12.58 20.73 11.59
C LYS A 261 -12.35 21.87 10.60
N THR A 262 -11.31 22.67 10.81
CA THR A 262 -10.90 23.75 9.90
C THR A 262 -10.03 23.26 8.75
N TRP A 263 -9.54 22.01 8.81
CA TRP A 263 -8.78 21.39 7.72
C TRP A 263 -9.67 21.10 6.51
N LYS A 264 -9.21 21.48 5.35
CA LYS A 264 -9.90 21.28 4.07
C LYS A 264 -8.96 20.67 3.07
N THR A 265 -9.51 19.91 2.13
CA THR A 265 -8.76 19.27 1.04
C THR A 265 -9.13 19.91 -0.29
N PHE A 266 -8.13 20.27 -1.06
CA PHE A 266 -8.25 20.83 -2.41
C PHE A 266 -7.47 19.95 -3.39
N VAL A 267 -8.16 19.33 -4.34
CA VAL A 267 -7.54 18.63 -5.48
C VAL A 267 -7.54 19.61 -6.64
N PRO A 268 -6.37 20.07 -7.11
CA PRO A 268 -6.31 21.00 -8.25
C PRO A 268 -6.92 20.38 -9.51
N GLY A 269 -7.81 21.12 -10.18
CA GLY A 269 -8.47 20.67 -11.40
C GLY A 269 -7.52 20.66 -12.62
N GLY A 270 -8.01 20.11 -13.74
CA GLY A 270 -7.24 19.97 -14.98
C GLY A 270 -6.61 18.57 -15.11
N THR A 271 -5.30 18.46 -15.14
CA THR A 271 -4.62 17.15 -15.07
C THR A 271 -4.38 16.79 -13.61
N VAL A 272 -4.97 15.71 -13.17
CA VAL A 272 -4.95 15.26 -11.78
C VAL A 272 -3.99 14.11 -11.62
N LEU A 273 -3.00 14.26 -10.73
CA LEU A 273 -2.07 13.18 -10.44
C LEU A 273 -2.73 12.13 -9.55
N GLY A 274 -2.89 10.91 -10.06
CA GLY A 274 -3.32 9.74 -9.31
C GLY A 274 -2.15 8.80 -9.01
N SER A 275 -2.27 8.05 -7.93
CA SER A 275 -1.38 6.94 -7.61
C SER A 275 -2.14 5.87 -6.87
N TYR A 276 -1.72 4.61 -7.08
CA TYR A 276 -2.15 3.46 -6.32
C TYR A 276 -0.93 2.81 -5.67
N TYR A 277 -1.11 2.29 -4.46
CA TYR A 277 -0.16 1.39 -3.84
C TYR A 277 -0.25 0.00 -4.44
N VAL A 278 0.74 -0.82 -4.14
CA VAL A 278 0.91 -2.14 -4.75
C VAL A 278 1.03 -3.19 -3.66
N GLN A 279 0.13 -4.14 -3.65
CA GLN A 279 0.25 -5.34 -2.85
C GLN A 279 1.05 -6.41 -3.60
N ALA A 280 1.94 -7.06 -2.88
CA ALA A 280 2.67 -8.23 -3.37
C ALA A 280 2.90 -9.25 -2.25
N ILE A 281 3.02 -10.53 -2.62
CA ILE A 281 3.38 -11.60 -1.69
C ILE A 281 4.89 -11.81 -1.78
N ASN A 282 5.58 -11.82 -0.65
CA ASN A 282 6.97 -12.23 -0.60
C ASN A 282 7.10 -13.70 -1.06
N LYS A 283 7.92 -13.95 -2.09
CA LYS A 283 8.11 -15.34 -2.58
C LYS A 283 8.72 -16.29 -1.54
N ASP A 284 9.44 -15.71 -0.57
CA ASP A 284 10.07 -16.42 0.54
C ASP A 284 9.25 -16.25 1.85
N ALA A 285 7.93 -15.98 1.73
CA ALA A 285 7.03 -15.78 2.86
C ALA A 285 7.06 -16.97 3.83
N PRO A 286 7.29 -16.77 5.13
CA PRO A 286 7.24 -17.86 6.11
C PRO A 286 5.82 -18.41 6.32
N HIS A 287 4.77 -17.59 6.05
CA HIS A 287 3.37 -17.97 6.19
C HIS A 287 2.60 -17.81 4.86
N PRO A 288 2.90 -18.68 3.86
CA PRO A 288 2.42 -18.48 2.49
C PRO A 288 0.91 -18.61 2.31
N ALA A 289 0.20 -19.36 3.16
CA ALA A 289 -1.26 -19.44 3.14
C ALA A 289 -1.88 -18.18 3.74
N ALA A 290 -1.35 -17.67 4.86
CA ALA A 290 -1.81 -16.44 5.47
C ALA A 290 -1.57 -15.22 4.55
N ALA A 291 -0.45 -15.18 3.83
CA ALA A 291 -0.16 -14.17 2.83
C ALA A 291 -1.21 -14.14 1.71
N ARG A 292 -1.62 -15.30 1.18
CA ARG A 292 -2.65 -15.40 0.14
C ARG A 292 -4.04 -15.06 0.65
N LEU A 293 -4.34 -15.49 1.88
CA LEU A 293 -5.61 -15.15 2.53
C LEU A 293 -5.72 -13.63 2.79
N TRP A 294 -4.60 -12.99 3.14
CA TRP A 294 -4.54 -11.53 3.24
C TRP A 294 -4.88 -10.85 1.92
N GLN A 295 -4.33 -11.32 0.80
CA GLN A 295 -4.68 -10.78 -0.52
C GLN A 295 -6.17 -11.00 -0.83
N GLU A 296 -6.73 -12.20 -0.63
CA GLU A 296 -8.17 -12.46 -0.84
C GLU A 296 -9.04 -11.54 0.02
N PHE A 297 -8.65 -11.26 1.26
CA PHE A 297 -9.36 -10.34 2.13
C PHE A 297 -9.27 -8.90 1.65
N LEU A 298 -8.08 -8.39 1.32
CA LEU A 298 -7.88 -7.02 0.87
C LEU A 298 -8.68 -6.71 -0.40
N TYR A 299 -8.74 -7.66 -1.33
CA TYR A 299 -9.48 -7.49 -2.59
C TYR A 299 -10.94 -7.98 -2.52
N SER A 300 -11.44 -8.40 -1.35
CA SER A 300 -12.87 -8.62 -1.13
C SER A 300 -13.64 -7.29 -1.08
N ASP A 301 -14.96 -7.32 -1.24
CA ASP A 301 -15.79 -6.11 -1.07
C ASP A 301 -15.66 -5.50 0.33
N GLU A 302 -15.47 -6.35 1.36
CA GLU A 302 -15.23 -5.91 2.74
C GLU A 302 -13.90 -5.16 2.86
N GLY A 303 -12.79 -5.73 2.39
CA GLY A 303 -11.46 -5.10 2.45
C GLY A 303 -11.42 -3.78 1.66
N GLN A 304 -11.99 -3.77 0.46
CA GLN A 304 -12.07 -2.57 -0.38
C GLN A 304 -12.91 -1.45 0.27
N ASN A 305 -14.02 -1.79 0.93
CA ASN A 305 -14.83 -0.81 1.68
C ASN A 305 -14.12 -0.31 2.95
N LEU A 306 -13.23 -1.09 3.56
CA LEU A 306 -12.43 -0.62 4.69
C LEU A 306 -11.43 0.46 4.27
N TRP A 307 -10.78 0.35 3.12
CA TRP A 307 -9.97 1.44 2.58
C TRP A 307 -10.82 2.66 2.24
N LEU A 308 -11.98 2.44 1.62
CA LEU A 308 -12.90 3.52 1.30
C LEU A 308 -13.36 4.28 2.56
N LYS A 309 -13.61 3.58 3.66
CA LYS A 309 -13.90 4.16 4.97
C LYS A 309 -12.74 5.04 5.48
N GLY A 310 -11.51 4.69 5.15
CA GLY A 310 -10.32 5.50 5.40
C GLY A 310 -10.12 6.65 4.42
N GLY A 311 -11.04 6.84 3.47
CA GLY A 311 -10.96 7.89 2.45
C GLY A 311 -10.10 7.54 1.24
N ALA A 312 -9.47 6.35 1.22
CA ALA A 312 -8.71 5.88 0.08
C ALA A 312 -9.61 5.25 -0.99
N ARG A 313 -9.26 5.43 -2.26
CA ARG A 313 -10.05 4.92 -3.39
C ARG A 313 -9.69 3.47 -3.66
N PRO A 314 -10.63 2.52 -3.49
CA PRO A 314 -10.34 1.13 -3.78
C PRO A 314 -10.13 0.90 -5.27
N VAL A 315 -9.21 -0.01 -5.62
CA VAL A 315 -8.93 -0.33 -7.03
C VAL A 315 -10.14 -0.96 -7.75
N ARG A 316 -11.01 -1.64 -7.01
CA ARG A 316 -12.24 -2.26 -7.52
C ARG A 316 -13.46 -1.35 -7.48
N ALA A 317 -13.30 -0.04 -7.19
CA ALA A 317 -14.42 0.88 -6.99
C ALA A 317 -15.48 0.81 -8.11
N GLN A 318 -15.07 0.82 -9.38
CA GLN A 318 -15.99 0.76 -10.52
C GLN A 318 -16.78 -0.55 -10.60
N ALA A 319 -16.11 -1.68 -10.37
CA ALA A 319 -16.76 -2.99 -10.37
C ALA A 319 -17.75 -3.10 -9.21
N MET A 320 -17.37 -2.64 -8.01
CA MET A 320 -18.21 -2.63 -6.81
C MET A 320 -19.40 -1.66 -6.95
N GLU A 321 -19.22 -0.50 -7.59
CA GLU A 321 -20.30 0.44 -7.88
C GLU A 321 -21.33 -0.22 -8.81
N LYS A 322 -20.88 -0.84 -9.90
CA LYS A 322 -21.72 -1.58 -10.83
C LYS A 322 -22.45 -2.75 -10.17
N ALA A 323 -21.79 -3.47 -9.26
CA ALA A 323 -22.36 -4.57 -8.50
C ALA A 323 -23.29 -4.08 -7.36
N GLY A 324 -23.20 -2.81 -6.96
CA GLY A 324 -23.95 -2.23 -5.84
C GLY A 324 -23.39 -2.60 -4.46
N THR A 325 -22.14 -3.09 -4.37
CA THR A 325 -21.49 -3.52 -3.14
C THR A 325 -20.58 -2.47 -2.50
N ILE A 326 -20.34 -1.33 -3.19
CA ILE A 326 -19.59 -0.22 -2.65
C ILE A 326 -20.38 0.50 -1.54
N ASP A 327 -19.69 0.95 -0.48
CA ASP A 327 -20.27 1.86 0.50
C ASP A 327 -20.53 3.22 -0.14
N LYS A 328 -21.77 3.46 -0.54
CA LYS A 328 -22.20 4.68 -1.25
C LYS A 328 -21.99 5.93 -0.42
N THR A 329 -22.11 5.86 0.90
CA THR A 329 -21.92 7.01 1.80
C THR A 329 -20.47 7.41 1.86
N ALA A 330 -19.58 6.45 2.08
CA ALA A 330 -18.13 6.68 2.09
C ALA A 330 -17.62 7.12 0.70
N PHE A 331 -18.14 6.51 -0.37
CA PHE A 331 -17.78 6.88 -1.75
C PHE A 331 -18.16 8.31 -2.11
N ALA A 332 -19.37 8.75 -1.71
CA ALA A 332 -19.83 10.11 -1.93
C ALA A 332 -19.11 11.17 -1.05
N ALA A 333 -18.47 10.73 0.04
CA ALA A 333 -17.70 11.60 0.93
C ALA A 333 -16.26 11.87 0.44
N LEU A 334 -15.79 11.13 -0.58
CA LEU A 334 -14.45 11.37 -1.15
C LEU A 334 -14.34 12.79 -1.71
N PRO A 335 -13.15 13.43 -1.64
CA PRO A 335 -12.91 14.71 -2.27
C PRO A 335 -13.32 14.71 -3.74
N LYS A 336 -14.00 15.76 -4.18
CA LYS A 336 -14.35 15.92 -5.60
C LYS A 336 -13.08 16.08 -6.42
N VAL A 337 -13.05 15.40 -7.55
CA VAL A 337 -11.97 15.46 -8.53
C VAL A 337 -12.53 15.97 -9.84
N GLU A 338 -12.04 17.13 -10.28
CA GLU A 338 -12.42 17.75 -11.54
C GLU A 338 -11.21 17.74 -12.48
N GLY A 339 -11.24 16.85 -13.49
CA GLY A 339 -10.16 16.76 -14.46
C GLY A 339 -9.87 15.34 -14.93
N THR A 340 -8.79 15.19 -15.69
CA THR A 340 -8.35 13.91 -16.24
C THR A 340 -7.29 13.30 -15.33
N PRO A 341 -7.57 12.15 -14.70
CA PRO A 341 -6.56 11.46 -13.91
C PRO A 341 -5.41 10.94 -14.77
N VAL A 342 -4.19 11.15 -14.29
CA VAL A 342 -2.96 10.59 -14.86
C VAL A 342 -2.27 9.77 -13.78
N ILE A 343 -2.00 8.50 -14.11
CA ILE A 343 -1.18 7.60 -13.29
C ILE A 343 0.13 7.43 -14.06
N PRO A 344 1.28 7.87 -13.51
CA PRO A 344 2.56 7.75 -14.19
C PRO A 344 2.93 6.30 -14.46
N THR A 345 3.48 6.03 -15.64
CA THR A 345 4.13 4.74 -15.91
C THR A 345 5.47 4.66 -15.19
N GLU A 346 6.05 3.46 -15.14
CA GLU A 346 7.39 3.24 -14.56
C GLU A 346 8.46 4.07 -15.27
N ASP A 347 8.52 4.01 -16.60
CA ASP A 347 9.49 4.78 -17.40
C ASP A 347 9.38 6.28 -17.14
N GLN A 348 8.15 6.79 -17.06
CA GLN A 348 7.90 8.21 -16.74
C GLN A 348 8.37 8.56 -15.34
N THR A 349 8.12 7.67 -14.37
CA THR A 349 8.55 7.84 -12.99
C THR A 349 10.07 7.82 -12.87
N ALA A 350 10.74 6.87 -13.54
CA ALA A 350 12.19 6.74 -13.53
C ALA A 350 12.89 8.01 -14.07
N LYS A 351 12.45 8.50 -15.23
CA LYS A 351 12.98 9.74 -15.83
C LYS A 351 12.75 10.97 -14.95
N ALA A 352 11.56 11.08 -14.35
CA ALA A 352 11.26 12.15 -13.41
C ALA A 352 12.15 12.12 -12.17
N LYS A 353 12.38 10.92 -11.59
CA LYS A 353 13.29 10.76 -10.44
C LYS A 353 14.75 11.07 -10.77
N GLU A 354 15.22 10.72 -11.95
CA GLU A 354 16.57 11.10 -12.41
C GLU A 354 16.72 12.63 -12.45
N TYR A 355 15.76 13.32 -13.05
CA TYR A 355 15.75 14.78 -13.07
C TYR A 355 15.70 15.38 -11.66
N LEU A 356 14.84 14.83 -10.79
CA LEU A 356 14.70 15.28 -9.42
C LEU A 356 16.02 15.18 -8.64
N ALA A 357 16.67 14.01 -8.68
CA ALA A 357 17.94 13.77 -7.98
C ALA A 357 19.03 14.77 -8.39
N ALA A 358 19.08 15.16 -9.68
CA ALA A 358 20.07 16.10 -10.20
C ALA A 358 19.78 17.56 -9.86
N ASN A 359 18.52 17.95 -9.59
CA ASN A 359 18.10 19.35 -9.57
C ASN A 359 17.42 19.82 -8.29
N TRP A 360 16.87 18.91 -7.46
CA TRP A 360 16.11 19.28 -6.26
C TRP A 360 16.92 20.11 -5.27
N ALA A 361 18.08 19.63 -4.86
CA ALA A 361 18.92 20.33 -3.89
C ALA A 361 19.39 21.72 -4.38
N LYS A 362 19.52 21.90 -5.71
CA LYS A 362 19.88 23.21 -6.29
C LYS A 362 18.72 24.20 -6.24
N ALA A 363 17.47 23.69 -6.28
CA ALA A 363 16.28 24.54 -6.29
C ALA A 363 15.84 24.96 -4.89
N VAL A 364 15.97 24.08 -3.88
CA VAL A 364 15.41 24.28 -2.53
C VAL A 364 16.44 24.21 -1.40
N GLY A 365 17.69 23.90 -1.69
CA GLY A 365 18.79 23.83 -0.73
C GLY A 365 19.28 25.15 -0.18
#